data_e579bd7948ec49e59d9dbc78f26c9091
#
_entry.id   e579bd7948ec49e59d9dbc78f26c9091
#
_cell.length_a   1.000
_cell.length_b   1.000
_cell.length_c   1.000
_cell.angle_alpha   90.00
_cell.angle_beta   90.00
_cell.angle_gamma   90.00
#
_symmetry.space_group_name_H-M   'P 1'
#
loop_
_entity.id
_entity.type
_entity.pdbx_description
1 polymer ?
#
loop_
_entity_poly.entity_id
_entity_poly.type
_entity_poly.pdbx_seq_one_letter_code
_entity_poly.pdbx_strand_id
1 'polypeptide(L)'
;MLLTAPLGSTRAALSRRLRPDGSSSATVRNVLWSLAGTGLPLIVAAASIPSLIAALGTTRFGVLSLAWIVVGYFSLFDLGLGRAITQLVAQKIGSGEESEVPSVVWIGMSLMIALGIVGGLVVAALSPWLVNSKLEIPPPLRAETLTAFYLLAASIPVVIMTAATRGVLEARHRFDVVNIVRAPLGALTYLGPLAVLPFSHELPPMVGALVAVRVLTCAQMSSKPH
;
A
#
# COMPACT_ATOMS: atom_id res chain seq x y z
N MET A 1 -22.10 -64.82 -7.52
CA MET A 1 -20.71 -64.41 -7.76
C MET A 1 -20.59 -63.02 -7.15
N LEU A 2 -20.19 -62.96 -5.87
CA LEU A 2 -20.15 -61.74 -5.06
C LEU A 2 -18.75 -61.11 -5.15
N LEU A 3 -18.66 -59.88 -5.68
CA LEU A 3 -17.46 -59.08 -5.75
C LEU A 3 -17.12 -58.53 -4.35
N THR A 4 -16.11 -59.08 -3.72
CA THR A 4 -15.48 -58.55 -2.51
C THR A 4 -14.46 -57.46 -2.92
N ALA A 5 -14.82 -56.19 -2.79
CA ALA A 5 -13.91 -55.10 -2.92
C ALA A 5 -12.99 -55.02 -1.67
N PRO A 6 -11.66 -54.79 -1.81
CA PRO A 6 -10.75 -54.73 -0.67
C PRO A 6 -10.88 -53.40 0.07
N LEU A 7 -11.39 -53.47 1.31
CA LEU A 7 -11.53 -52.33 2.26
C LEU A 7 -10.19 -51.75 2.76
N GLY A 8 -9.05 -52.20 2.20
CA GLY A 8 -7.72 -51.76 2.61
C GLY A 8 -7.27 -50.43 2.01
N SER A 9 -7.81 -50.04 0.85
CA SER A 9 -7.34 -48.82 0.14
C SER A 9 -7.88 -47.52 0.70
N THR A 10 -9.08 -47.55 1.31
CA THR A 10 -9.73 -46.37 1.88
C THR A 10 -9.10 -45.92 3.21
N ARG A 11 -8.59 -46.86 4.02
CA ARG A 11 -7.90 -46.50 5.28
C ARG A 11 -6.53 -45.89 5.05
N ALA A 12 -5.78 -46.35 4.04
CA ALA A 12 -4.48 -45.75 3.67
C ALA A 12 -4.62 -44.36 3.07
N ALA A 13 -5.70 -44.06 2.35
CA ALA A 13 -6.00 -42.74 1.83
C ALA A 13 -6.44 -41.75 2.92
N LEU A 14 -7.17 -42.19 3.95
CA LEU A 14 -7.58 -41.36 5.09
C LEU A 14 -6.40 -41.06 6.01
N SER A 15 -5.50 -41.99 6.24
CA SER A 15 -4.34 -41.80 7.11
C SER A 15 -3.29 -40.83 6.52
N ARG A 16 -3.23 -40.72 5.18
CA ARG A 16 -2.39 -39.69 4.51
C ARG A 16 -2.93 -38.27 4.65
N ARG A 17 -4.24 -38.09 4.83
CA ARG A 17 -4.85 -36.78 5.06
C ARG A 17 -4.74 -36.26 6.50
N LEU A 18 -4.41 -37.13 7.45
CA LEU A 18 -4.34 -36.84 8.88
C LEU A 18 -2.90 -36.81 9.43
N ARG A 19 -1.88 -36.74 8.55
CA ARG A 19 -0.54 -36.40 9.02
C ARG A 19 -0.56 -34.93 9.45
N PRO A 20 -0.26 -34.62 10.70
CA PRO A 20 0.06 -33.27 11.12
C PRO A 20 1.50 -32.99 10.63
N ASP A 21 1.64 -32.85 9.32
CA ASP A 21 2.91 -32.46 8.73
C ASP A 21 3.23 -31.07 9.20
N GLY A 22 4.46 -30.79 9.56
CA GLY A 22 5.13 -29.54 9.95
C GLY A 22 4.62 -28.18 9.49
N SER A 23 3.38 -28.12 9.00
CA SER A 23 2.68 -26.93 8.52
C SER A 23 2.29 -25.98 9.66
N SER A 24 2.11 -26.48 10.89
CA SER A 24 1.70 -25.65 12.03
C SER A 24 2.79 -24.63 12.39
N SER A 25 4.07 -25.03 12.39
CA SER A 25 5.18 -24.10 12.65
C SER A 25 5.39 -23.09 11.52
N ALA A 26 5.21 -23.51 10.27
CA ALA A 26 5.28 -22.62 9.11
C ALA A 26 4.08 -21.64 9.11
N THR A 27 2.88 -22.13 9.44
CA THR A 27 1.67 -21.31 9.54
C THR A 27 1.79 -20.30 10.69
N VAL A 28 2.22 -20.72 11.87
CA VAL A 28 2.45 -19.83 13.02
C VAL A 28 3.51 -18.77 12.67
N ARG A 29 4.60 -19.17 12.05
CA ARG A 29 5.63 -18.24 11.59
C ARG A 29 5.09 -17.22 10.60
N ASN A 30 4.29 -17.65 9.63
CA ASN A 30 3.66 -16.76 8.63
C ASN A 30 2.65 -15.81 9.27
N VAL A 31 1.87 -16.28 10.24
CA VAL A 31 0.95 -15.43 11.01
C VAL A 31 1.73 -14.41 11.84
N LEU A 32 2.80 -14.83 12.53
CA LEU A 32 3.65 -13.90 13.29
C LEU A 32 4.31 -12.85 12.38
N TRP A 33 4.81 -13.24 11.22
CA TRP A 33 5.35 -12.30 10.22
C TRP A 33 4.29 -11.34 9.69
N SER A 34 3.07 -11.82 9.45
CA SER A 34 1.96 -10.98 9.02
C SER A 34 1.52 -10.01 10.13
N LEU A 35 1.46 -10.48 11.39
CA LEU A 35 1.18 -9.63 12.54
C LEU A 35 2.29 -8.61 12.79
N ALA A 36 3.56 -9.00 12.67
CA ALA A 36 4.67 -8.07 12.77
C ALA A 36 4.63 -7.00 11.67
N GLY A 37 4.32 -7.40 10.43
CA GLY A 37 4.19 -6.49 9.29
C GLY A 37 3.05 -5.48 9.44
N THR A 38 1.97 -5.84 10.15
CA THR A 38 0.83 -4.94 10.41
C THR A 38 0.98 -4.21 11.75
N GLY A 39 1.55 -4.86 12.75
CA GLY A 39 1.72 -4.29 14.09
C GLY A 39 2.86 -3.28 14.19
N LEU A 40 3.95 -3.49 13.47
CA LEU A 40 5.09 -2.57 13.47
C LEU A 40 4.69 -1.13 13.11
N PRO A 41 3.97 -0.86 12.02
CA PRO A 41 3.49 0.49 11.71
C PRO A 41 2.61 1.10 12.81
N LEU A 42 1.80 0.30 13.50
CA LEU A 42 0.94 0.79 14.60
C LEU A 42 1.77 1.19 15.82
N ILE A 43 2.79 0.41 16.18
CA ILE A 43 3.69 0.75 17.29
C ILE A 43 4.47 2.03 16.96
N VAL A 44 4.99 2.11 15.73
CA VAL A 44 5.68 3.31 15.26
C VAL A 44 4.75 4.52 15.26
N ALA A 45 3.51 4.38 14.80
CA ALA A 45 2.51 5.45 14.83
C ALA A 45 2.25 5.91 16.28
N ALA A 46 2.00 4.97 17.19
CA ALA A 46 1.74 5.27 18.60
C ALA A 46 2.89 6.03 19.28
N ALA A 47 4.14 5.72 18.91
CA ALA A 47 5.32 6.42 19.42
C ALA A 47 5.56 7.77 18.73
N SER A 48 5.29 7.88 17.40
CA SER A 48 5.58 9.07 16.61
C SER A 48 4.53 10.16 16.77
N ILE A 49 3.25 9.81 16.88
CA ILE A 49 2.13 10.75 16.92
C ILE A 49 2.24 11.76 18.08
N PRO A 50 2.49 11.35 19.35
CA PRO A 50 2.64 12.31 20.44
C PRO A 50 3.77 13.31 20.21
N SER A 51 4.90 12.85 19.68
CA SER A 51 6.06 13.70 19.37
C SER A 51 5.74 14.69 18.24
N LEU A 52 5.02 14.25 17.22
CA LEU A 52 4.59 15.11 16.11
C LEU A 52 3.59 16.18 16.59
N ILE A 53 2.62 15.81 17.44
CA ILE A 53 1.65 16.77 18.01
C ILE A 53 2.39 17.81 18.87
N ALA A 54 3.31 17.38 19.74
CA ALA A 54 4.05 18.27 20.60
C ALA A 54 4.92 19.27 19.83
N ALA A 55 5.52 18.85 18.70
CA ALA A 55 6.41 19.68 17.90
C ALA A 55 5.67 20.59 16.90
N LEU A 56 4.60 20.11 16.27
CA LEU A 56 3.88 20.80 15.20
C LEU A 56 2.71 21.67 15.72
N GLY A 57 2.18 21.32 16.89
CA GLY A 57 0.90 21.81 17.36
C GLY A 57 -0.29 21.14 16.64
N THR A 58 -1.48 21.37 17.17
CA THR A 58 -2.70 20.68 16.72
C THR A 58 -3.09 21.01 15.28
N THR A 59 -2.90 22.23 14.83
CA THR A 59 -3.30 22.68 13.50
C THR A 59 -2.47 22.01 12.40
N ARG A 60 -1.14 22.08 12.49
CA ARG A 60 -0.25 21.43 11.52
C ARG A 60 -0.38 19.92 11.53
N PHE A 61 -0.48 19.34 12.73
CA PHE A 61 -0.71 17.91 12.86
C PHE A 61 -2.05 17.49 12.25
N GLY A 62 -3.11 18.30 12.39
CA GLY A 62 -4.39 18.07 11.73
C GLY A 62 -4.25 18.01 10.19
N VAL A 63 -3.52 18.95 9.61
CA VAL A 63 -3.24 18.92 8.14
C VAL A 63 -2.42 17.69 7.74
N LEU A 64 -1.41 17.32 8.51
CA LEU A 64 -0.61 16.11 8.26
C LEU A 64 -1.48 14.84 8.35
N SER A 65 -2.42 14.80 9.29
CA SER A 65 -3.37 13.70 9.42
C SER A 65 -4.31 13.60 8.21
N LEU A 66 -4.77 14.74 7.68
CA LEU A 66 -5.51 14.77 6.42
C LEU A 66 -4.67 14.24 5.26
N ALA A 67 -3.38 14.57 5.21
CA ALA A 67 -2.47 14.01 4.21
C ALA A 67 -2.42 12.48 4.28
N TRP A 68 -2.31 11.90 5.47
CA TRP A 68 -2.35 10.44 5.65
C TRP A 68 -3.68 9.82 5.22
N ILE A 69 -4.80 10.48 5.54
CA ILE A 69 -6.14 10.03 5.13
C ILE A 69 -6.27 10.03 3.60
N VAL A 70 -5.85 11.10 2.94
CA VAL A 70 -5.88 11.22 1.47
C VAL A 70 -5.02 10.12 0.83
N VAL A 71 -3.78 9.96 1.27
CA VAL A 71 -2.88 8.90 0.77
C VAL A 71 -3.46 7.51 1.02
N GLY A 72 -4.01 7.28 2.21
CA GLY A 72 -4.67 6.01 2.56
C GLY A 72 -5.87 5.72 1.67
N TYR A 73 -6.73 6.71 1.47
CA TYR A 73 -7.92 6.60 0.62
C TYR A 73 -7.53 6.25 -0.82
N PHE A 74 -6.62 7.00 -1.43
CA PHE A 74 -6.17 6.72 -2.80
C PHE A 74 -5.38 5.40 -2.91
N SER A 75 -4.76 4.92 -1.85
CA SER A 75 -4.13 3.59 -1.82
C SER A 75 -5.15 2.43 -1.87
N LEU A 76 -6.41 2.71 -1.52
CA LEU A 76 -7.52 1.75 -1.59
C LEU A 76 -8.45 2.03 -2.77
N PHE A 77 -8.46 3.28 -3.26
CA PHE A 77 -9.39 3.78 -4.27
C PHE A 77 -8.82 3.58 -5.68
N ASP A 78 -8.47 2.35 -6.00
CA ASP A 78 -8.09 1.94 -7.35
C ASP A 78 -9.28 1.45 -8.18
N LEU A 79 -10.53 1.71 -7.72
CA LEU A 79 -11.77 1.24 -8.33
C LEU A 79 -11.81 -0.29 -8.57
N GLY A 80 -11.00 -1.03 -7.81
CA GLY A 80 -10.86 -2.49 -7.98
C GLY A 80 -9.98 -2.90 -9.17
N LEU A 81 -9.35 -1.93 -9.87
CA LEU A 81 -8.49 -2.20 -11.03
C LEU A 81 -7.29 -3.07 -10.62
N GLY A 82 -6.71 -2.86 -9.43
CA GLY A 82 -5.64 -3.71 -8.91
C GLY A 82 -6.07 -5.18 -8.81
N ARG A 83 -7.27 -5.43 -8.30
CA ARG A 83 -7.84 -6.79 -8.23
C ARG A 83 -8.16 -7.34 -9.60
N ALA A 84 -8.70 -6.52 -10.52
CA ALA A 84 -8.99 -6.93 -11.88
C ALA A 84 -7.71 -7.33 -12.62
N ILE A 85 -6.62 -6.54 -12.52
CA ILE A 85 -5.32 -6.87 -13.10
C ILE A 85 -4.79 -8.17 -12.50
N THR A 86 -4.81 -8.32 -11.16
CA THR A 86 -4.38 -9.53 -10.48
C THR A 86 -5.12 -10.76 -11.00
N GLN A 87 -6.44 -10.66 -11.15
CA GLN A 87 -7.29 -11.75 -11.63
C GLN A 87 -7.02 -12.08 -13.11
N LEU A 88 -6.91 -11.07 -13.98
CA LEU A 88 -6.62 -11.26 -15.41
C LEU A 88 -5.24 -11.87 -15.63
N VAL A 89 -4.22 -11.38 -14.92
CA VAL A 89 -2.86 -11.94 -14.98
C VAL A 89 -2.85 -13.40 -14.52
N ALA A 90 -3.49 -13.70 -13.37
CA ALA A 90 -3.57 -15.07 -12.87
C ALA A 90 -4.33 -16.00 -13.85
N GLN A 91 -5.39 -15.51 -14.49
CA GLN A 91 -6.15 -16.23 -15.50
C GLN A 91 -5.27 -16.54 -16.73
N LYS A 92 -4.54 -15.55 -17.27
CA LYS A 92 -3.66 -15.72 -18.42
C LYS A 92 -2.52 -16.70 -18.14
N ILE A 93 -1.93 -16.67 -16.94
CA ILE A 93 -0.93 -17.65 -16.51
C ILE A 93 -1.57 -19.05 -16.43
N GLY A 94 -2.76 -19.16 -15.87
CA GLY A 94 -3.47 -20.43 -15.70
C GLY A 94 -3.94 -21.07 -17.02
N SER A 95 -4.20 -20.26 -18.06
CA SER A 95 -4.57 -20.74 -19.42
C SER A 95 -3.35 -21.01 -20.31
N GLY A 96 -2.12 -20.77 -19.84
CA GLY A 96 -0.89 -20.93 -20.65
C GLY A 96 -0.63 -19.81 -21.64
N GLU A 97 -1.38 -18.71 -21.57
CA GLU A 97 -1.25 -17.53 -22.45
C GLU A 97 -0.31 -16.48 -21.84
N GLU A 98 0.84 -16.91 -21.33
CA GLU A 98 1.79 -16.03 -20.64
C GLU A 98 2.32 -14.89 -21.53
N SER A 99 2.33 -15.08 -22.85
CA SER A 99 2.71 -14.04 -23.82
C SER A 99 1.81 -12.81 -23.80
N GLU A 100 0.57 -12.92 -23.32
CA GLU A 100 -0.38 -11.82 -23.23
C GLU A 100 -0.29 -11.06 -21.89
N VAL A 101 0.37 -11.62 -20.89
CA VAL A 101 0.51 -11.02 -19.56
C VAL A 101 1.12 -9.60 -19.62
N PRO A 102 2.20 -9.33 -20.39
CA PRO A 102 2.76 -7.99 -20.50
C PRO A 102 1.74 -6.96 -21.03
N SER A 103 0.92 -7.34 -22.01
CA SER A 103 -0.11 -6.47 -22.58
C SER A 103 -1.16 -6.10 -21.54
N VAL A 104 -1.68 -7.08 -20.80
CA VAL A 104 -2.65 -6.87 -19.71
C VAL A 104 -2.09 -5.96 -18.64
N VAL A 105 -0.84 -6.18 -18.24
CA VAL A 105 -0.16 -5.34 -17.24
C VAL A 105 -0.01 -3.91 -17.74
N TRP A 106 0.45 -3.71 -18.98
CA TRP A 106 0.61 -2.38 -19.56
C TRP A 106 -0.69 -1.59 -19.65
N ILE A 107 -1.75 -2.22 -20.14
CA ILE A 107 -3.09 -1.59 -20.23
C ILE A 107 -3.58 -1.23 -18.83
N GLY A 108 -3.48 -2.16 -17.88
CA GLY A 108 -3.92 -1.92 -16.52
C GLY A 108 -3.13 -0.82 -15.82
N MET A 109 -1.80 -0.79 -15.97
CA MET A 109 -0.95 0.27 -15.41
C MET A 109 -1.25 1.63 -16.04
N SER A 110 -1.44 1.69 -17.36
CA SER A 110 -1.80 2.94 -18.05
C SER A 110 -3.13 3.50 -17.54
N LEU A 111 -4.13 2.64 -17.36
CA LEU A 111 -5.43 3.04 -16.82
C LEU A 111 -5.32 3.54 -15.36
N MET A 112 -4.51 2.88 -14.55
CA MET A 112 -4.26 3.31 -13.18
C MET A 112 -3.51 4.63 -13.09
N ILE A 113 -2.51 4.86 -13.97
CA ILE A 113 -1.83 6.16 -14.07
C ILE A 113 -2.83 7.26 -14.47
N ALA A 114 -3.66 7.02 -15.46
CA ALA A 114 -4.70 7.97 -15.88
C ALA A 114 -5.65 8.30 -14.73
N LEU A 115 -6.13 7.28 -13.99
CA LEU A 115 -6.95 7.46 -12.81
C LEU A 115 -6.22 8.26 -11.72
N GLY A 116 -4.93 7.99 -11.51
CA GLY A 116 -4.08 8.72 -10.58
C GLY A 116 -3.93 10.20 -10.95
N ILE A 117 -3.73 10.48 -12.23
CA ILE A 117 -3.64 11.86 -12.74
C ILE A 117 -4.97 12.59 -12.52
N VAL A 118 -6.08 11.98 -12.90
CA VAL A 118 -7.42 12.56 -12.67
C VAL A 118 -7.66 12.81 -11.19
N GLY A 119 -7.38 11.84 -10.32
CA GLY A 119 -7.50 11.99 -8.88
C GLY A 119 -6.61 13.12 -8.32
N GLY A 120 -5.36 13.20 -8.79
CA GLY A 120 -4.43 14.27 -8.44
C GLY A 120 -4.95 15.66 -8.86
N LEU A 121 -5.44 15.78 -10.09
CA LEU A 121 -6.03 17.03 -10.58
C LEU A 121 -7.27 17.45 -9.78
N VAL A 122 -8.13 16.51 -9.42
CA VAL A 122 -9.31 16.79 -8.58
C VAL A 122 -8.87 17.29 -7.21
N VAL A 123 -7.91 16.64 -6.56
CA VAL A 123 -7.38 17.08 -5.25
C VAL A 123 -6.74 18.45 -5.38
N ALA A 124 -5.92 18.70 -6.42
CA ALA A 124 -5.29 20.00 -6.65
C ALA A 124 -6.34 21.11 -6.87
N ALA A 125 -7.38 20.85 -7.67
CA ALA A 125 -8.44 21.80 -7.94
C ALA A 125 -9.30 22.12 -6.70
N LEU A 126 -9.53 21.14 -5.83
CA LEU A 126 -10.31 21.31 -4.61
C LEU A 126 -9.50 21.93 -3.46
N SER A 127 -8.16 21.85 -3.52
CA SER A 127 -7.29 22.30 -2.42
C SER A 127 -7.50 23.76 -2.01
N PRO A 128 -7.60 24.77 -2.93
CA PRO A 128 -7.84 26.15 -2.54
C PRO A 128 -9.18 26.36 -1.84
N TRP A 129 -10.22 25.68 -2.32
CA TRP A 129 -11.55 25.75 -1.70
C TRP A 129 -11.55 25.11 -0.30
N LEU A 130 -10.93 23.94 -0.14
CA LEU A 130 -10.79 23.26 1.15
C LEU A 130 -10.04 24.14 2.16
N VAL A 131 -8.87 24.62 1.79
CA VAL A 131 -7.97 25.38 2.69
C VAL A 131 -8.56 26.73 3.08
N ASN A 132 -9.22 27.43 2.16
CA ASN A 132 -9.72 28.79 2.42
C ASN A 132 -11.14 28.83 2.99
N SER A 133 -11.97 27.79 2.74
CA SER A 133 -13.39 27.86 3.05
C SER A 133 -13.90 26.79 3.99
N LYS A 134 -13.22 25.63 4.09
CA LYS A 134 -13.70 24.47 4.90
C LYS A 134 -12.80 24.12 6.06
N LEU A 135 -11.49 24.23 5.87
CA LEU A 135 -10.53 23.99 6.95
C LEU A 135 -10.32 25.31 7.66
N GLU A 136 -10.59 25.38 8.95
CA GLU A 136 -10.39 26.56 9.78
C GLU A 136 -8.88 26.82 10.03
N ILE A 137 -8.12 27.00 8.93
CA ILE A 137 -6.66 27.17 8.97
C ILE A 137 -6.34 28.64 9.18
N PRO A 138 -5.52 28.96 10.21
CA PRO A 138 -5.05 30.32 10.44
C PRO A 138 -4.39 30.93 9.18
N PRO A 139 -4.63 32.21 8.86
CA PRO A 139 -4.10 32.85 7.68
C PRO A 139 -2.60 32.64 7.41
N PRO A 140 -1.71 32.66 8.43
CA PRO A 140 -0.28 32.42 8.22
C PRO A 140 0.07 31.03 7.71
N LEU A 141 -0.77 30.02 7.99
CA LEU A 141 -0.52 28.61 7.62
C LEU A 141 -1.19 28.21 6.30
N ARG A 142 -2.01 29.06 5.69
CA ARG A 142 -2.75 28.73 4.45
C ARG A 142 -1.84 28.44 3.27
N ALA A 143 -0.83 29.28 3.05
CA ALA A 143 0.13 29.09 1.96
C ALA A 143 0.94 27.80 2.12
N GLU A 144 1.40 27.54 3.34
CA GLU A 144 2.11 26.31 3.72
C GLU A 144 1.24 25.07 3.48
N THR A 145 -0.02 25.12 3.91
CA THR A 145 -1.00 24.03 3.73
C THR A 145 -1.33 23.79 2.26
N LEU A 146 -1.53 24.86 1.47
CA LEU A 146 -1.77 24.74 0.02
C LEU A 146 -0.60 24.06 -0.68
N THR A 147 0.63 24.43 -0.37
CA THR A 147 1.82 23.78 -0.94
C THR A 147 1.88 22.31 -0.57
N ALA A 148 1.57 21.94 0.68
CA ALA A 148 1.52 20.58 1.12
C ALA A 148 0.43 19.76 0.36
N PHE A 149 -0.76 20.34 0.14
CA PHE A 149 -1.83 19.70 -0.63
C PHE A 149 -1.48 19.54 -2.12
N TYR A 150 -0.77 20.49 -2.74
CA TYR A 150 -0.30 20.32 -4.12
C TYR A 150 0.76 19.22 -4.24
N LEU A 151 1.70 19.14 -3.28
CA LEU A 151 2.64 18.01 -3.23
C LEU A 151 1.93 16.68 -3.08
N LEU A 152 0.89 16.65 -2.23
CA LEU A 152 0.04 15.48 -2.05
C LEU A 152 -0.67 15.09 -3.35
N ALA A 153 -1.29 16.05 -4.02
CA ALA A 153 -1.97 15.86 -5.30
C ALA A 153 -1.02 15.28 -6.35
N ALA A 154 0.19 15.82 -6.46
CA ALA A 154 1.23 15.31 -7.35
C ALA A 154 1.69 13.88 -7.00
N SER A 155 1.54 13.45 -5.74
CA SER A 155 1.91 12.10 -5.31
C SER A 155 0.87 11.03 -5.63
N ILE A 156 -0.38 11.39 -5.89
CA ILE A 156 -1.49 10.44 -6.09
C ILE A 156 -1.23 9.45 -7.22
N PRO A 157 -0.73 9.83 -8.40
CA PRO A 157 -0.38 8.87 -9.44
C PRO A 157 0.63 7.81 -8.97
N VAL A 158 1.64 8.23 -8.19
CA VAL A 158 2.66 7.32 -7.62
C VAL A 158 2.04 6.36 -6.60
N VAL A 159 1.11 6.86 -5.77
CA VAL A 159 0.38 6.03 -4.78
C VAL A 159 -0.42 4.94 -5.48
N ILE A 160 -1.17 5.29 -6.52
CA ILE A 160 -1.98 4.33 -7.29
C ILE A 160 -1.08 3.35 -8.06
N MET A 161 0.03 3.83 -8.64
CA MET A 161 0.99 2.97 -9.34
C MET A 161 1.65 1.95 -8.39
N THR A 162 1.94 2.34 -7.15
CA THR A 162 2.43 1.40 -6.12
C THR A 162 1.42 0.30 -5.82
N ALA A 163 0.12 0.63 -5.80
CA ALA A 163 -0.95 -0.35 -5.62
C ALA A 163 -1.06 -1.31 -6.82
N ALA A 164 -0.90 -0.79 -8.06
CA ALA A 164 -0.88 -1.59 -9.28
C ALA A 164 0.27 -2.62 -9.29
N THR A 165 1.49 -2.14 -9.03
CA THR A 165 2.68 -3.00 -9.01
C THR A 165 2.56 -4.10 -7.94
N ARG A 166 1.99 -3.75 -6.77
CA ARG A 166 1.67 -4.74 -5.74
C ARG A 166 0.71 -5.81 -6.25
N GLY A 167 -0.37 -5.41 -6.95
CA GLY A 167 -1.35 -6.35 -7.52
C GLY A 167 -0.72 -7.35 -8.49
N VAL A 168 0.21 -6.91 -9.34
CA VAL A 168 0.95 -7.78 -10.25
C VAL A 168 1.85 -8.77 -9.50
N LEU A 169 2.55 -8.32 -8.44
CA LEU A 169 3.39 -9.20 -7.61
C LEU A 169 2.55 -10.24 -6.86
N GLU A 170 1.38 -9.85 -6.35
CA GLU A 170 0.44 -10.75 -5.69
C GLU A 170 -0.13 -11.81 -6.67
N ALA A 171 -0.41 -11.42 -7.92
CA ALA A 171 -0.85 -12.34 -8.98
C ALA A 171 0.18 -13.43 -9.28
N ARG A 172 1.48 -13.10 -9.16
CA ARG A 172 2.60 -14.04 -9.33
C ARG A 172 2.98 -14.79 -8.05
N HIS A 173 2.13 -14.77 -7.01
CA HIS A 173 2.38 -15.38 -5.70
C HIS A 173 3.68 -14.91 -4.98
N ARG A 174 4.22 -13.73 -5.33
CA ARG A 174 5.42 -13.15 -4.73
C ARG A 174 5.09 -12.36 -3.46
N PHE A 175 4.36 -12.98 -2.53
CA PHE A 175 3.96 -12.38 -1.25
C PHE A 175 5.16 -12.04 -0.35
N ASP A 176 6.28 -12.75 -0.51
CA ASP A 176 7.55 -12.47 0.15
C ASP A 176 8.03 -11.05 -0.15
N VAL A 177 8.07 -10.67 -1.41
CA VAL A 177 8.49 -9.33 -1.86
C VAL A 177 7.52 -8.25 -1.36
N VAL A 178 6.22 -8.51 -1.50
CA VAL A 178 5.18 -7.57 -1.05
C VAL A 178 5.30 -7.27 0.44
N ASN A 179 5.47 -8.30 1.29
CA ASN A 179 5.57 -8.13 2.73
C ASN A 179 6.87 -7.45 3.17
N ILE A 180 8.01 -7.79 2.55
CA ILE A 180 9.31 -7.16 2.84
C ILE A 180 9.28 -5.66 2.54
N VAL A 181 8.53 -5.23 1.53
CA VAL A 181 8.43 -3.81 1.18
C VAL A 181 7.34 -3.09 1.99
N ARG A 182 6.23 -3.76 2.29
CA ARG A 182 5.09 -3.18 2.98
C ARG A 182 5.37 -2.78 4.43
N ALA A 183 6.10 -3.62 5.18
CA ALA A 183 6.37 -3.37 6.59
C ALA A 183 7.24 -2.11 6.80
N PRO A 184 8.40 -1.94 6.12
CA PRO A 184 9.15 -0.70 6.18
C PRO A 184 8.39 0.51 5.69
N LEU A 185 7.63 0.38 4.59
CA LEU A 185 6.82 1.48 4.05
C LEU A 185 5.81 1.98 5.08
N GLY A 186 5.12 1.08 5.76
CA GLY A 186 4.16 1.44 6.82
C GLY A 186 4.84 2.18 7.97
N ALA A 187 6.01 1.74 8.42
CA ALA A 187 6.78 2.42 9.46
C ALA A 187 7.30 3.79 8.98
N LEU A 188 7.87 3.86 7.79
CA LEU A 188 8.41 5.09 7.20
C LEU A 188 7.34 6.15 6.93
N THR A 189 6.09 5.76 6.78
CA THR A 189 4.96 6.69 6.67
C THR A 189 4.83 7.59 7.91
N TYR A 190 5.19 7.09 9.10
CA TYR A 190 5.18 7.85 10.34
C TYR A 190 6.57 8.38 10.72
N LEU A 191 7.62 7.60 10.44
CA LEU A 191 9.00 8.01 10.70
C LEU A 191 9.49 9.10 9.74
N GLY A 192 8.96 9.16 8.50
CA GLY A 192 9.35 10.17 7.52
C GLY A 192 9.15 11.60 8.05
N PRO A 193 7.92 12.00 8.41
CA PRO A 193 7.67 13.30 9.05
C PRO A 193 8.48 13.50 10.34
N LEU A 194 8.63 12.47 11.17
CA LEU A 194 9.41 12.54 12.41
C LEU A 194 10.89 12.83 12.14
N ALA A 195 11.47 12.24 11.09
CA ALA A 195 12.85 12.47 10.69
C ALA A 195 13.08 13.88 10.14
N VAL A 196 12.06 14.55 9.64
CA VAL A 196 12.13 15.93 9.16
C VAL A 196 12.08 16.94 10.32
N LEU A 197 11.48 16.61 11.46
CA LEU A 197 11.32 17.51 12.61
C LEU A 197 12.59 18.24 13.06
N PRO A 198 13.79 17.61 13.11
CA PRO A 198 15.01 18.32 13.52
C PRO A 198 15.44 19.41 12.53
N PHE A 199 14.97 19.35 11.28
CA PHE A 199 15.35 20.24 10.20
C PHE A 199 14.29 21.29 9.88
N SER A 200 13.01 20.94 10.02
CA SER A 200 11.89 21.82 9.69
C SER A 200 10.63 21.43 10.43
N HIS A 201 9.86 22.45 10.86
CA HIS A 201 8.54 22.29 11.45
C HIS A 201 7.42 22.64 10.44
N GLU A 202 7.77 22.84 9.17
CA GLU A 202 6.83 23.15 8.10
C GLU A 202 6.21 21.89 7.50
N LEU A 203 4.98 22.00 6.99
CA LEU A 203 4.23 20.91 6.38
C LEU A 203 4.83 20.41 5.05
N PRO A 204 5.27 21.30 4.11
CA PRO A 204 5.76 20.85 2.80
C PRO A 204 6.92 19.86 2.87
N PRO A 205 7.98 20.04 3.69
CA PRO A 205 9.04 19.05 3.83
C PRO A 205 8.55 17.70 4.40
N MET A 206 7.58 17.73 5.32
CA MET A 206 7.03 16.52 5.91
C MET A 206 6.20 15.71 4.91
N VAL A 207 5.34 16.39 4.15
CA VAL A 207 4.58 15.77 3.05
C VAL A 207 5.56 15.33 1.96
N GLY A 208 6.59 16.10 1.67
CA GLY A 208 7.68 15.72 0.76
C GLY A 208 8.37 14.42 1.15
N ALA A 209 8.63 14.23 2.45
CA ALA A 209 9.17 12.96 2.98
C ALA A 209 8.21 11.77 2.73
N LEU A 210 6.91 11.97 2.95
CA LEU A 210 5.91 10.94 2.63
C LEU A 210 5.91 10.58 1.15
N VAL A 211 5.97 11.58 0.27
CA VAL A 211 6.05 11.39 -1.19
C VAL A 211 7.33 10.65 -1.57
N ALA A 212 8.48 11.07 -1.02
CA ALA A 212 9.76 10.42 -1.28
C ALA A 212 9.76 8.93 -0.90
N VAL A 213 9.21 8.58 0.27
CA VAL A 213 9.05 7.19 0.70
C VAL A 213 8.20 6.39 -0.30
N ARG A 214 7.14 6.97 -0.85
CA ARG A 214 6.28 6.34 -1.86
C ARG A 214 7.00 6.14 -3.19
N VAL A 215 7.73 7.13 -3.66
CA VAL A 215 8.53 7.06 -4.89
C VAL A 215 9.60 5.97 -4.76
N LEU A 216 10.34 5.94 -3.66
CA LEU A 216 11.35 4.91 -3.39
C LEU A 216 10.74 3.51 -3.37
N THR A 217 9.58 3.36 -2.75
CA THR A 217 8.87 2.08 -2.71
C THR A 217 8.44 1.62 -4.09
N CYS A 218 7.90 2.52 -4.89
CA CYS A 218 7.51 2.24 -6.27
C CYS A 218 8.72 1.80 -7.10
N ALA A 219 9.84 2.51 -6.99
CA ALA A 219 11.09 2.18 -7.67
C ALA A 219 11.65 0.81 -7.25
N GLN A 220 11.65 0.51 -5.94
CA GLN A 220 12.10 -0.80 -5.43
C GLN A 220 11.23 -1.96 -5.90
N MET A 221 9.92 -1.78 -5.97
CA MET A 221 9.02 -2.82 -6.49
C MET A 221 9.19 -3.04 -7.99
N SER A 222 9.48 -1.98 -8.74
CA SER A 222 9.69 -2.03 -10.20
C SER A 222 11.06 -2.58 -10.59
N SER A 223 12.08 -2.45 -9.74
CA SER A 223 13.46 -2.85 -10.03
C SER A 223 13.77 -4.33 -9.75
N LYS A 224 12.90 -5.04 -9.03
CA LYS A 224 13.11 -6.47 -8.79
C LYS A 224 12.71 -7.27 -10.03
N PRO A 225 13.67 -7.99 -10.66
CA PRO A 225 13.42 -8.66 -11.93
C PRO A 225 12.29 -9.69 -11.82
N HIS A 226 11.52 -9.73 -12.87
CA HIS A 226 10.36 -10.61 -13.11
C HIS A 226 10.75 -12.06 -13.28
#